data_7fa7876f5ce3d9650b0a30e88d25c42c
#
_entry.id   7fa7876f5ce3d9650b0a30e88d25c42c
#
_cell.length_a   1.000
_cell.length_b   1.000
_cell.length_c   1.000
_cell.angle_alpha   90.00
_cell.angle_beta   90.00
_cell.angle_gamma   90.00
#
_symmetry.space_group_name_H-M   'P 1'
#
loop_
_entity.id
_entity.type
_entity.pdbx_description
1 polymer ?
#
loop_
_entity_poly.entity_id
_entity_poly.type
_entity_poly.pdbx_seq_one_letter_code
_entity_poly.pdbx_strand_id
1 'polypeptide(L)'
;MPHRGQVEPVPAVPEQLARPVHGRMFDIPPGYRVQMHRHDWVQFTYASAGIMQVLTDRHSYLLPPQCALWIPPGVRHTVYSERVLAFRSLYLGDAVLNGYQRDCAVMQVTPLVRELIEKASGFDNDYPEHGPQARLLQVLVDEVRELPEAPFSLPLPSDPRLRRITDALQAEPGDKRSIEDWAQQVGASRRTLVRLFQAQTQLSFQAWRQRLRLLAAVPMLADGGSVTAVANELG
;
A
#
# COMPACT_ATOMS: atom_id res chain seq x y z
N MET A 1 2.36 -11.29 20.97
CA MET A 1 3.38 -11.85 20.07
C MET A 1 2.79 -11.78 18.67
N PRO A 2 3.36 -11.04 17.70
CA PRO A 2 2.84 -11.07 16.36
C PRO A 2 3.03 -12.48 15.81
N HIS A 3 1.95 -13.10 15.35
CA HIS A 3 2.00 -14.37 14.65
C HIS A 3 2.98 -14.22 13.47
N ARG A 4 4.00 -15.06 13.45
CA ARG A 4 4.86 -15.26 12.28
C ARG A 4 3.98 -15.90 11.20
N GLY A 5 3.28 -15.06 10.41
CA GLY A 5 2.60 -15.51 9.22
C GLY A 5 3.61 -16.25 8.34
N GLN A 6 3.22 -17.36 7.77
CA GLN A 6 4.05 -18.08 6.81
C GLN A 6 4.36 -17.14 5.65
N VAL A 7 5.63 -16.97 5.33
CA VAL A 7 6.08 -16.23 4.16
C VAL A 7 6.00 -17.20 2.99
N GLU A 8 4.96 -17.11 2.19
CA GLU A 8 4.86 -17.91 0.97
C GLU A 8 5.55 -17.19 -0.19
N PRO A 9 6.21 -17.95 -1.09
CA PRO A 9 6.78 -17.33 -2.29
C PRO A 9 5.65 -16.71 -3.12
N VAL A 10 5.89 -15.52 -3.66
CA VAL A 10 5.01 -14.92 -4.66
C VAL A 10 4.88 -15.94 -5.79
N PRO A 11 3.65 -16.29 -6.23
CA PRO A 11 3.50 -17.09 -7.44
C PRO A 11 4.33 -16.43 -8.55
N ALA A 12 5.16 -17.22 -9.23
CA ALA A 12 6.18 -16.69 -10.13
C ALA A 12 5.61 -15.60 -11.04
N VAL A 13 6.12 -14.38 -10.88
CA VAL A 13 5.88 -13.33 -11.85
C VAL A 13 6.70 -13.70 -13.07
N PRO A 14 6.15 -13.71 -14.30
CA PRO A 14 6.91 -14.04 -15.48
C PRO A 14 8.14 -13.12 -15.59
N GLU A 15 9.27 -13.67 -16.02
CA GLU A 15 10.48 -12.88 -16.27
C GLU A 15 10.28 -11.79 -17.32
N GLN A 16 9.29 -11.98 -18.20
CA GLN A 16 8.86 -11.02 -19.22
C GLN A 16 7.33 -11.03 -19.33
N LEU A 17 6.74 -9.86 -19.55
CA LEU A 17 5.32 -9.74 -19.84
C LEU A 17 5.06 -10.15 -21.30
N ALA A 18 4.28 -11.19 -21.53
CA ALA A 18 3.90 -11.62 -22.88
C ALA A 18 3.04 -10.57 -23.61
N ARG A 19 2.35 -9.71 -22.87
CA ARG A 19 1.51 -8.61 -23.34
C ARG A 19 1.76 -7.37 -22.50
N PRO A 20 1.45 -6.17 -23.01
CA PRO A 20 1.67 -4.90 -22.28
C PRO A 20 0.97 -4.81 -20.92
N VAL A 21 -0.13 -5.53 -20.73
CA VAL A 21 -0.82 -5.63 -19.45
C VAL A 21 -0.98 -7.10 -19.08
N HIS A 22 -0.62 -7.46 -17.85
CA HIS A 22 -0.76 -8.81 -17.31
C HIS A 22 -1.60 -8.78 -16.03
N GLY A 23 -2.75 -9.42 -16.06
CA GLY A 23 -3.69 -9.49 -14.94
C GLY A 23 -3.40 -10.65 -14.00
N ARG A 24 -3.63 -10.43 -12.70
CA ARG A 24 -3.62 -11.49 -11.68
C ARG A 24 -4.79 -11.33 -10.73
N MET A 25 -5.43 -12.45 -10.45
CA MET A 25 -6.58 -12.53 -9.57
C MET A 25 -6.48 -13.78 -8.68
N PHE A 26 -6.49 -13.59 -7.37
CA PHE A 26 -6.53 -14.69 -6.39
C PHE A 26 -6.96 -14.16 -5.02
N ASP A 27 -7.37 -15.05 -4.13
CA ASP A 27 -7.69 -14.69 -2.76
C ASP A 27 -6.49 -14.98 -1.86
N ILE A 28 -6.16 -14.01 -1.01
CA ILE A 28 -5.09 -14.11 -0.02
C ILE A 28 -5.71 -14.53 1.31
N PRO A 29 -5.27 -15.64 1.92
CA PRO A 29 -5.76 -16.08 3.22
C PRO A 29 -5.32 -15.15 4.36
N PRO A 30 -6.00 -15.19 5.52
CA PRO A 30 -5.64 -14.39 6.67
C PRO A 30 -4.21 -14.62 7.13
N GLY A 31 -3.50 -13.55 7.47
CA GLY A 31 -2.12 -13.59 7.95
C GLY A 31 -1.07 -13.88 6.86
N TYR A 32 -1.49 -13.97 5.61
CA TYR A 32 -0.58 -14.16 4.48
C TYR A 32 0.32 -12.93 4.29
N ARG A 33 1.60 -13.22 4.13
CA ARG A 33 2.61 -12.19 3.81
C ARG A 33 3.43 -12.64 2.61
N VAL A 34 3.41 -11.84 1.56
CA VAL A 34 4.27 -12.03 0.40
C VAL A 34 5.71 -11.71 0.78
N GLN A 35 6.68 -12.50 0.32
CA GLN A 35 8.10 -12.18 0.53
C GLN A 35 8.43 -10.82 -0.10
N MET A 36 9.32 -10.04 0.55
CA MET A 36 9.82 -8.77 0.01
C MET A 36 10.47 -9.00 -1.35
N HIS A 37 9.96 -8.35 -2.39
CA HIS A 37 10.40 -8.51 -3.78
C HIS A 37 10.37 -7.19 -4.55
N ARG A 38 10.84 -7.22 -5.78
CA ARG A 38 10.74 -6.14 -6.77
C ARG A 38 10.61 -6.73 -8.17
N HIS A 39 10.17 -5.94 -9.11
CA HIS A 39 10.04 -6.29 -10.53
C HIS A 39 10.29 -5.06 -11.41
N ASP A 40 10.45 -5.27 -12.72
CA ASP A 40 10.87 -4.24 -13.68
C ASP A 40 9.70 -3.56 -14.42
N TRP A 41 8.46 -3.77 -13.98
CA TRP A 41 7.25 -3.13 -14.49
C TRP A 41 6.47 -2.45 -13.40
N VAL A 42 5.53 -1.61 -13.80
CA VAL A 42 4.59 -1.03 -12.86
C VAL A 42 3.64 -2.10 -12.36
N GLN A 43 3.38 -2.11 -11.07
CA GLN A 43 2.28 -2.87 -10.49
C GLN A 43 1.18 -1.91 -10.03
N PHE A 44 -0.04 -2.12 -10.54
CA PHE A 44 -1.24 -1.48 -10.04
C PHE A 44 -2.04 -2.51 -9.26
N THR A 45 -1.98 -2.44 -7.94
CA THR A 45 -2.58 -3.45 -7.05
C THR A 45 -3.81 -2.91 -6.35
N TYR A 46 -4.84 -3.74 -6.28
CA TYR A 46 -6.17 -3.42 -5.76
C TYR A 46 -6.73 -4.60 -4.96
N ALA A 47 -7.61 -4.31 -4.01
CA ALA A 47 -8.39 -5.32 -3.31
C ALA A 47 -9.89 -5.01 -3.47
N SER A 48 -10.64 -5.93 -4.06
CA SER A 48 -12.11 -5.75 -4.18
C SER A 48 -12.85 -6.01 -2.87
N ALA A 49 -12.24 -6.77 -1.97
CA ALA A 49 -12.71 -6.98 -0.60
C ALA A 49 -11.53 -7.17 0.36
N GLY A 50 -11.70 -6.76 1.60
CA GLY A 50 -10.65 -6.79 2.62
C GLY A 50 -9.78 -5.53 2.60
N ILE A 51 -8.83 -5.45 3.53
CA ILE A 51 -7.89 -4.34 3.65
C ILE A 51 -6.48 -4.86 3.40
N MET A 52 -5.81 -4.29 2.41
CA MET A 52 -4.45 -4.65 2.03
C MET A 52 -3.46 -3.69 2.64
N GLN A 53 -2.41 -4.22 3.24
CA GLN A 53 -1.24 -3.44 3.65
C GLN A 53 -0.08 -3.73 2.70
N VAL A 54 0.57 -2.66 2.24
CA VAL A 54 1.78 -2.76 1.42
C VAL A 54 2.89 -2.00 2.11
N LEU A 55 4.02 -2.67 2.33
CA LEU A 55 5.20 -2.08 2.94
C LEU A 55 6.32 -1.99 1.90
N THR A 56 6.93 -0.82 1.79
CA THR A 56 8.15 -0.56 1.03
C THR A 56 9.29 -0.16 1.97
N ASP A 57 10.48 0.06 1.44
CA ASP A 57 11.61 0.54 2.26
C ASP A 57 11.35 1.94 2.86
N ARG A 58 10.44 2.74 2.27
CA ARG A 58 10.19 4.15 2.63
C ARG A 58 8.78 4.46 3.15
N HIS A 59 7.80 3.62 2.84
CA HIS A 59 6.40 3.90 3.19
C HIS A 59 5.66 2.63 3.59
N SER A 60 4.69 2.81 4.48
CA SER A 60 3.60 1.86 4.72
C SER A 60 2.32 2.42 4.10
N TYR A 61 1.64 1.59 3.33
CA TYR A 61 0.37 1.92 2.66
C TYR A 61 -0.74 1.05 3.21
N LEU A 62 -1.90 1.66 3.46
CA LEU A 62 -3.13 0.96 3.80
C LEU A 62 -4.14 1.16 2.67
N LEU A 63 -4.66 0.06 2.14
CA LEU A 63 -5.52 0.06 0.96
C LEU A 63 -6.88 -0.55 1.33
N PRO A 64 -7.89 0.27 1.66
CA PRO A 64 -9.27 -0.18 1.73
C PRO A 64 -9.81 -0.50 0.33
N PRO A 65 -10.99 -1.19 0.21
CA PRO A 65 -11.53 -1.67 -1.07
C PRO A 65 -11.78 -0.61 -2.15
N GLN A 66 -11.69 0.66 -1.81
CA GLN A 66 -11.88 1.78 -2.74
C GLN A 66 -10.56 2.39 -3.20
N CYS A 67 -9.43 1.77 -2.85
CA CYS A 67 -8.11 2.29 -3.14
C CYS A 67 -7.23 1.25 -3.81
N ALA A 68 -6.40 1.72 -4.74
CA ALA A 68 -5.34 0.95 -5.37
C ALA A 68 -3.98 1.59 -5.09
N LEU A 69 -2.91 0.82 -5.18
CA LEU A 69 -1.55 1.33 -5.09
C LEU A 69 -0.85 1.19 -6.45
N TRP A 70 -0.30 2.31 -6.90
CA TRP A 70 0.65 2.35 -7.98
C TRP A 70 2.06 2.13 -7.44
N ILE A 71 2.73 1.08 -7.90
CA ILE A 71 4.10 0.72 -7.52
C ILE A 71 4.98 0.79 -8.77
N PRO A 72 5.90 1.76 -8.89
CA PRO A 72 6.78 1.87 -10.04
C PRO A 72 7.83 0.75 -10.08
N PRO A 73 8.49 0.53 -11.24
CA PRO A 73 9.55 -0.45 -11.40
C PRO A 73 10.65 -0.31 -10.35
N GLY A 74 11.22 -1.44 -9.92
CA GLY A 74 12.37 -1.50 -9.01
C GLY A 74 12.07 -1.23 -7.54
N VAL A 75 10.86 -0.80 -7.17
CA VAL A 75 10.49 -0.57 -5.78
C VAL A 75 10.32 -1.90 -5.04
N ARG A 76 11.12 -2.09 -3.98
CA ARG A 76 11.00 -3.25 -3.11
C ARG A 76 9.75 -3.13 -2.24
N HIS A 77 8.92 -4.17 -2.25
CA HIS A 77 7.67 -4.18 -1.51
C HIS A 77 7.24 -5.57 -1.05
N THR A 78 6.35 -5.60 -0.06
CA THR A 78 5.64 -6.79 0.42
C THR A 78 4.17 -6.44 0.62
N VAL A 79 3.31 -7.44 0.44
CA VAL A 79 1.87 -7.34 0.67
C VAL A 79 1.49 -8.18 1.88
N TYR A 80 0.61 -7.66 2.70
CA TYR A 80 0.10 -8.31 3.90
C TYR A 80 -1.38 -8.03 4.10
N SER A 81 -2.11 -9.01 4.65
CA SER A 81 -3.48 -8.82 5.12
C SER A 81 -3.74 -9.71 6.35
N GLU A 82 -4.42 -9.16 7.35
CA GLU A 82 -4.84 -9.91 8.55
C GLU A 82 -6.08 -10.76 8.31
N ARG A 83 -6.83 -10.45 7.24
CA ARG A 83 -8.08 -11.12 6.86
C ARG A 83 -8.01 -11.61 5.42
N VAL A 84 -9.03 -12.37 5.02
CA VAL A 84 -9.20 -12.74 3.61
C VAL A 84 -9.22 -11.48 2.75
N LEU A 85 -8.43 -11.50 1.69
CA LEU A 85 -8.27 -10.40 0.77
C LEU A 85 -8.55 -10.86 -0.66
N ALA A 86 -9.53 -10.27 -1.30
CA ALA A 86 -9.77 -10.49 -2.74
C ALA A 86 -8.76 -9.65 -3.54
N PHE A 87 -7.59 -10.25 -3.82
CA PHE A 87 -6.46 -9.57 -4.45
C PHE A 87 -6.62 -9.49 -5.96
N ARG A 88 -6.38 -8.32 -6.51
CA ARG A 88 -6.33 -8.01 -7.94
C ARG A 88 -5.08 -7.21 -8.23
N SER A 89 -4.37 -7.56 -9.27
CA SER A 89 -3.18 -6.83 -9.66
C SER A 89 -3.01 -6.81 -11.16
N LEU A 90 -2.57 -5.68 -11.69
CA LEU A 90 -2.19 -5.48 -13.08
C LEU A 90 -0.72 -5.11 -13.13
N TYR A 91 0.05 -5.84 -13.92
CA TYR A 91 1.41 -5.49 -14.28
C TYR A 91 1.38 -4.76 -15.62
N LEU A 92 1.97 -3.55 -15.66
CA LEU A 92 1.95 -2.66 -16.82
C LEU A 92 3.37 -2.51 -17.34
N GLY A 93 3.59 -2.94 -18.56
CA GLY A 93 4.87 -2.76 -19.26
C GLY A 93 5.00 -1.36 -19.87
N ASP A 94 6.21 -0.96 -20.22
CA ASP A 94 6.53 0.36 -20.76
C ASP A 94 5.74 0.69 -22.05
N ALA A 95 5.44 -0.31 -22.86
CA ALA A 95 4.70 -0.14 -24.12
C ALA A 95 3.29 0.45 -23.92
N VAL A 96 2.60 0.17 -22.82
CA VAL A 96 1.26 0.71 -22.54
C VAL A 96 1.32 2.01 -21.76
N LEU A 97 2.44 2.27 -21.09
CA LEU A 97 2.63 3.48 -20.29
C LEU A 97 3.02 4.71 -21.11
N ASN A 98 3.60 4.54 -22.31
CA ASN A 98 4.01 5.63 -23.20
C ASN A 98 4.82 6.71 -22.45
N GLY A 99 5.78 6.30 -21.62
CA GLY A 99 6.61 7.22 -20.84
C GLY A 99 5.92 7.82 -19.58
N TYR A 100 4.68 7.44 -19.26
CA TYR A 100 4.03 7.88 -18.04
C TYR A 100 4.76 7.33 -16.81
N GLN A 101 5.15 8.24 -15.92
CA GLN A 101 5.86 7.93 -14.68
C GLN A 101 5.14 8.57 -13.49
N ARG A 102 5.05 7.82 -12.40
CA ARG A 102 4.52 8.28 -11.12
C ARG A 102 5.28 7.56 -10.00
N ASP A 103 5.51 8.26 -8.90
CA ASP A 103 6.00 7.65 -7.67
C ASP A 103 4.96 6.71 -7.05
N CYS A 104 5.36 5.93 -6.05
CA CYS A 104 4.38 5.13 -5.28
C CYS A 104 3.28 6.02 -4.74
N ALA A 105 2.04 5.78 -5.16
CA ALA A 105 0.88 6.56 -4.74
C ALA A 105 -0.35 5.68 -4.52
N VAL A 106 -1.09 5.94 -3.45
CA VAL A 106 -2.43 5.39 -3.27
C VAL A 106 -3.40 6.21 -4.09
N MET A 107 -4.23 5.54 -4.86
CA MET A 107 -5.17 6.17 -5.77
C MET A 107 -6.60 5.78 -5.41
N GLN A 108 -7.52 6.73 -5.46
CA GLN A 108 -8.94 6.47 -5.23
C GLN A 108 -9.56 5.89 -6.50
N VAL A 109 -10.05 4.65 -6.40
CA VAL A 109 -10.61 3.91 -7.54
C VAL A 109 -12.06 4.33 -7.76
N THR A 110 -12.37 4.75 -8.99
CA THR A 110 -13.76 5.04 -9.42
C THR A 110 -14.54 3.74 -9.64
N PRO A 111 -15.88 3.76 -9.63
CA PRO A 111 -16.69 2.59 -9.97
C PRO A 111 -16.37 2.00 -11.35
N LEU A 112 -16.10 2.84 -12.36
CA LEU A 112 -15.71 2.39 -13.69
C LEU A 112 -14.38 1.63 -13.65
N VAL A 113 -13.36 2.21 -13.03
CA VAL A 113 -12.03 1.57 -12.93
C VAL A 113 -12.11 0.25 -12.16
N ARG A 114 -12.92 0.18 -11.09
CA ARG A 114 -13.14 -1.08 -10.36
C ARG A 114 -13.67 -2.18 -11.27
N GLU A 115 -14.73 -1.93 -12.04
CA GLU A 115 -15.32 -2.93 -12.95
C GLU A 115 -14.33 -3.32 -14.07
N LEU A 116 -13.54 -2.37 -14.57
CA LEU A 116 -12.49 -2.62 -15.54
C LEU A 116 -11.37 -3.51 -14.96
N ILE A 117 -10.93 -3.26 -13.71
CA ILE A 117 -9.93 -4.10 -13.02
C ILE A 117 -10.45 -5.53 -12.84
N GLU A 118 -11.67 -5.70 -12.32
CA GLU A 118 -12.26 -7.03 -12.12
C GLU A 118 -12.30 -7.82 -13.44
N LYS A 119 -12.75 -7.19 -14.51
CA LYS A 119 -12.80 -7.84 -15.82
C LYS A 119 -11.41 -8.12 -16.38
N ALA A 120 -10.48 -7.18 -16.29
CA ALA A 120 -9.13 -7.28 -16.82
C ALA A 120 -8.28 -8.33 -16.08
N SER A 121 -8.45 -8.44 -14.76
CA SER A 121 -7.71 -9.40 -13.94
C SER A 121 -8.07 -10.88 -14.26
N GLY A 122 -9.21 -11.12 -14.88
CA GLY A 122 -9.66 -12.44 -15.31
C GLY A 122 -9.33 -12.77 -16.77
N PHE A 123 -8.64 -11.90 -17.48
CA PHE A 123 -8.24 -12.20 -18.87
C PHE A 123 -7.11 -13.23 -18.91
N ASP A 124 -7.13 -14.07 -19.96
CA ASP A 124 -5.92 -14.80 -20.32
C ASP A 124 -4.82 -13.81 -20.69
N ASN A 125 -3.64 -14.01 -20.13
CA ASN A 125 -2.50 -13.11 -20.35
C ASN A 125 -1.86 -13.24 -21.75
N ASP A 126 -2.38 -14.13 -22.61
CA ASP A 126 -2.04 -14.24 -24.03
C ASP A 126 -3.17 -13.73 -24.95
N TYR A 127 -3.85 -12.65 -24.54
CA TYR A 127 -4.91 -12.03 -25.32
C TYR A 127 -4.40 -11.47 -26.67
N PRO A 128 -5.27 -11.40 -27.74
CA PRO A 128 -4.90 -10.81 -29.01
C PRO A 128 -4.53 -9.33 -28.91
N GLU A 129 -3.42 -8.93 -29.53
CA GLU A 129 -2.86 -7.54 -29.45
C GLU A 129 -3.82 -6.44 -29.94
N HIS A 130 -4.70 -6.77 -30.88
CA HIS A 130 -5.65 -5.82 -31.50
C HIS A 130 -7.11 -6.23 -31.26
N GLY A 131 -7.37 -7.02 -30.20
CA GLY A 131 -8.70 -7.51 -29.87
C GLY A 131 -9.51 -6.59 -28.95
N PRO A 132 -10.74 -6.98 -28.59
CA PRO A 132 -11.56 -6.25 -27.63
C PRO A 132 -10.91 -6.12 -26.25
N GLN A 133 -10.18 -7.15 -25.81
CA GLN A 133 -9.43 -7.15 -24.55
C GLN A 133 -8.34 -6.07 -24.55
N ALA A 134 -7.53 -5.99 -25.61
CA ALA A 134 -6.48 -4.96 -25.71
C ALA A 134 -7.06 -3.55 -25.67
N ARG A 135 -8.21 -3.29 -26.35
CA ARG A 135 -8.89 -1.99 -26.27
C ARG A 135 -9.42 -1.66 -24.87
N LEU A 136 -10.00 -2.66 -24.18
CA LEU A 136 -10.46 -2.49 -22.80
C LEU A 136 -9.29 -2.15 -21.87
N LEU A 137 -8.17 -2.85 -22.01
CA LEU A 137 -6.97 -2.60 -21.21
C LEU A 137 -6.38 -1.22 -21.49
N GLN A 138 -6.43 -0.74 -22.73
CA GLN A 138 -6.02 0.62 -23.05
C GLN A 138 -6.89 1.67 -22.34
N VAL A 139 -8.23 1.50 -22.40
CA VAL A 139 -9.14 2.38 -21.67
C VAL A 139 -8.87 2.33 -20.17
N LEU A 140 -8.65 1.14 -19.60
CA LEU A 140 -8.32 1.01 -18.17
C LEU A 140 -7.05 1.77 -17.81
N VAL A 141 -6.00 1.70 -18.61
CA VAL A 141 -4.74 2.43 -18.36
C VAL A 141 -4.95 3.94 -18.45
N ASP A 142 -5.73 4.40 -19.42
CA ASP A 142 -6.05 5.83 -19.57
C ASP A 142 -6.83 6.34 -18.34
N GLU A 143 -7.84 5.62 -17.88
CA GLU A 143 -8.60 5.93 -16.67
C GLU A 143 -7.75 5.90 -15.40
N VAL A 144 -6.83 4.94 -15.26
CA VAL A 144 -5.93 4.83 -14.10
C VAL A 144 -4.99 6.05 -13.99
N ARG A 145 -4.57 6.64 -15.11
CA ARG A 145 -3.70 7.84 -15.10
C ARG A 145 -4.39 9.06 -14.50
N GLU A 146 -5.71 9.15 -14.65
CA GLU A 146 -6.53 10.28 -14.19
C GLU A 146 -7.02 10.12 -12.74
N LEU A 147 -6.77 8.98 -12.10
CA LEU A 147 -7.23 8.75 -10.74
C LEU A 147 -6.58 9.73 -9.74
N PRO A 148 -7.38 10.33 -8.83
CA PRO A 148 -6.87 11.19 -7.78
C PRO A 148 -6.10 10.38 -6.72
N GLU A 149 -5.11 11.01 -6.12
CA GLU A 149 -4.38 10.42 -5.00
C GLU A 149 -5.19 10.46 -3.70
N ALA A 150 -5.02 9.43 -2.88
CA ALA A 150 -5.64 9.30 -1.58
C ALA A 150 -4.57 9.24 -0.46
N PRO A 151 -4.81 9.87 0.71
CA PRO A 151 -3.78 10.03 1.75
C PRO A 151 -3.57 8.79 2.62
N PHE A 152 -3.61 7.59 2.04
CA PHE A 152 -3.45 6.32 2.75
C PHE A 152 -2.00 5.81 2.76
N SER A 153 -1.04 6.72 2.90
CA SER A 153 0.38 6.41 3.02
C SER A 153 0.96 6.96 4.31
N LEU A 154 1.89 6.23 4.91
CA LEU A 154 2.63 6.64 6.09
C LEU A 154 4.13 6.59 5.76
N PRO A 155 4.83 7.75 5.68
CA PRO A 155 6.26 7.75 5.40
C PRO A 155 7.05 7.14 6.58
N LEU A 156 8.00 6.27 6.26
CA LEU A 156 8.84 5.58 7.23
C LEU A 156 10.24 6.21 7.27
N PRO A 157 10.75 6.60 8.44
CA PRO A 157 12.08 7.13 8.56
C PRO A 157 13.14 6.04 8.40
N SER A 158 14.35 6.44 8.01
CA SER A 158 15.52 5.54 7.92
C SER A 158 16.42 5.57 9.15
N ASP A 159 16.42 6.66 9.92
CA ASP A 159 17.21 6.81 11.16
C ASP A 159 16.78 5.75 12.18
N PRO A 160 17.71 4.93 12.75
CA PRO A 160 17.36 3.85 13.66
C PRO A 160 16.60 4.30 14.92
N ARG A 161 16.84 5.51 15.41
CA ARG A 161 16.14 6.07 16.58
C ARG A 161 14.69 6.39 16.23
N LEU A 162 14.46 6.99 15.06
CA LEU A 162 13.11 7.24 14.58
C LEU A 162 12.37 5.94 14.26
N ARG A 163 13.05 4.94 13.69
CA ARG A 163 12.45 3.62 13.44
C ARG A 163 11.95 2.97 14.72
N ARG A 164 12.75 2.97 15.80
CA ARG A 164 12.29 2.49 17.10
C ARG A 164 11.00 3.15 17.58
N ILE A 165 10.89 4.47 17.37
CA ILE A 165 9.69 5.23 17.73
C ILE A 165 8.51 4.83 16.83
N THR A 166 8.71 4.84 15.51
CA THR A 166 7.64 4.57 14.56
C THR A 166 7.17 3.11 14.61
N ASP A 167 8.07 2.16 14.82
CA ASP A 167 7.71 0.74 14.97
C ASP A 167 6.88 0.51 16.25
N ALA A 168 7.28 1.14 17.37
CA ALA A 168 6.51 1.06 18.61
C ALA A 168 5.12 1.70 18.48
N LEU A 169 5.04 2.87 17.84
CA LEU A 169 3.75 3.54 17.59
C LEU A 169 2.87 2.78 16.60
N GLN A 170 3.44 2.10 15.61
CA GLN A 170 2.67 1.23 14.70
C GLN A 170 2.14 -0.02 15.43
N ALA A 171 2.88 -0.55 16.40
CA ALA A 171 2.41 -1.65 17.24
C ALA A 171 1.32 -1.21 18.23
N GLU A 172 1.35 0.04 18.68
CA GLU A 172 0.40 0.62 19.64
C GLU A 172 0.02 2.05 19.20
N PRO A 173 -0.91 2.23 18.24
CA PRO A 173 -1.26 3.55 17.71
C PRO A 173 -1.86 4.51 18.74
N GLY A 174 -2.47 3.98 19.82
CA GLY A 174 -3.03 4.73 20.95
C GLY A 174 -2.00 5.24 21.96
N ASP A 175 -0.72 4.90 21.80
CA ASP A 175 0.35 5.35 22.70
C ASP A 175 0.34 6.88 22.87
N LYS A 176 0.38 7.33 24.14
CA LYS A 176 0.26 8.75 24.51
C LYS A 176 1.59 9.44 24.81
N ARG A 177 2.71 8.71 24.74
CA ARG A 177 4.05 9.28 25.03
C ARG A 177 4.31 10.52 24.15
N SER A 178 4.88 11.53 24.78
CA SER A 178 5.31 12.77 24.11
C SER A 178 6.59 12.53 23.32
N ILE A 179 6.97 13.47 22.47
CA ILE A 179 8.27 13.43 21.80
C ILE A 179 9.43 13.56 22.78
N GLU A 180 9.21 14.19 23.91
CA GLU A 180 10.14 14.32 25.04
C GLU A 180 10.41 12.95 25.69
N ASP A 181 9.37 12.17 25.97
CA ASP A 181 9.48 10.82 26.51
C ASP A 181 10.23 9.90 25.55
N TRP A 182 9.89 9.98 24.27
CA TRP A 182 10.61 9.24 23.24
C TRP A 182 12.07 9.66 23.10
N ALA A 183 12.37 10.95 23.23
CA ALA A 183 13.73 11.47 23.18
C ALA A 183 14.62 10.85 24.27
N GLN A 184 14.10 10.74 25.49
CA GLN A 184 14.77 10.06 26.59
C GLN A 184 15.00 8.57 26.29
N GLN A 185 13.99 7.89 25.77
CA GLN A 185 14.05 6.45 25.49
C GLN A 185 15.04 6.09 24.38
N VAL A 186 15.19 6.92 23.35
CA VAL A 186 16.10 6.65 22.22
C VAL A 186 17.46 7.34 22.36
N GLY A 187 17.72 8.04 23.47
CA GLY A 187 18.99 8.72 23.73
C GLY A 187 19.26 9.89 22.79
N ALA A 188 18.24 10.70 22.49
CA ALA A 188 18.35 11.86 21.61
C ALA A 188 17.72 13.11 22.25
N SER A 189 18.10 14.31 21.79
CA SER A 189 17.39 15.52 22.19
C SER A 189 16.06 15.66 21.42
N ARG A 190 15.05 16.31 22.04
CA ARG A 190 13.81 16.70 21.37
C ARG A 190 14.09 17.43 20.04
N ARG A 191 15.02 18.41 20.07
CA ARG A 191 15.40 19.18 18.87
C ARG A 191 15.91 18.29 17.74
N THR A 192 16.71 17.28 18.08
CA THR A 192 17.22 16.31 17.09
C THR A 192 16.08 15.52 16.48
N LEU A 193 15.16 14.96 17.29
CA LEU A 193 14.04 14.18 16.79
C LEU A 193 13.10 15.00 15.90
N VAL A 194 12.73 16.23 16.33
CA VAL A 194 11.88 17.12 15.52
C VAL A 194 12.49 17.38 14.15
N ARG A 195 13.78 17.72 14.10
CA ARG A 195 14.48 17.96 12.83
C ARG A 195 14.54 16.71 11.95
N LEU A 196 14.82 15.55 12.53
CA LEU A 196 14.91 14.30 11.79
C LEU A 196 13.55 13.83 11.27
N PHE A 197 12.48 13.93 12.07
CA PHE A 197 11.12 13.63 11.62
C PHE A 197 10.77 14.47 10.39
N GLN A 198 10.95 15.80 10.48
CA GLN A 198 10.65 16.69 9.37
C GLN A 198 11.50 16.39 8.13
N ALA A 199 12.79 16.12 8.31
CA ALA A 199 13.70 15.86 7.19
C ALA A 199 13.42 14.54 6.46
N GLN A 200 13.02 13.49 7.19
CA GLN A 200 12.89 12.14 6.62
C GLN A 200 11.46 11.77 6.25
N THR A 201 10.46 12.33 6.92
CA THR A 201 9.05 12.01 6.67
C THR A 201 8.26 13.17 6.05
N GLN A 202 8.84 14.35 5.96
CA GLN A 202 8.18 15.60 5.57
C GLN A 202 7.00 15.98 6.49
N LEU A 203 6.89 15.34 7.64
CA LEU A 203 5.84 15.56 8.63
C LEU A 203 6.46 15.92 9.99
N SER A 204 5.72 16.69 10.79
CA SER A 204 6.02 16.77 12.22
C SER A 204 5.68 15.44 12.91
N PHE A 205 6.26 15.17 14.07
CA PHE A 205 5.93 14.00 14.90
C PHE A 205 4.42 13.89 15.17
N GLN A 206 3.76 15.01 15.48
CA GLN A 206 2.32 15.04 15.74
C GLN A 206 1.51 14.72 14.48
N ALA A 207 1.85 15.32 13.33
CA ALA A 207 1.18 15.06 12.07
C ALA A 207 1.36 13.60 11.62
N TRP A 208 2.56 13.04 11.81
CA TRP A 208 2.84 11.64 11.52
C TRP A 208 2.01 10.71 12.41
N ARG A 209 1.96 10.97 13.72
CA ARG A 209 1.16 10.20 14.69
C ARG A 209 -0.33 10.29 14.40
N GLN A 210 -0.83 11.47 14.07
CA GLN A 210 -2.24 11.63 13.68
C GLN A 210 -2.58 10.83 12.42
N ARG A 211 -1.69 10.87 11.41
CA ARG A 211 -1.88 10.07 10.19
C ARG A 211 -1.87 8.57 10.49
N LEU A 212 -0.96 8.09 11.34
CA LEU A 212 -0.95 6.71 11.80
C LEU A 212 -2.29 6.31 12.44
N ARG A 213 -2.82 7.12 13.36
CA ARG A 213 -4.09 6.87 14.04
C ARG A 213 -5.26 6.82 13.06
N LEU A 214 -5.30 7.73 12.09
CA LEU A 214 -6.32 7.70 11.04
C LEU A 214 -6.24 6.42 10.20
N LEU A 215 -5.04 5.97 9.84
CA LEU A 215 -4.86 4.71 9.12
C LEU A 215 -5.27 3.50 9.99
N ALA A 216 -4.91 3.50 11.27
CA ALA A 216 -5.31 2.44 12.21
C ALA A 216 -6.83 2.40 12.45
N ALA A 217 -7.52 3.54 12.36
CA ALA A 217 -8.98 3.61 12.51
C ALA A 217 -9.74 2.92 11.35
N VAL A 218 -9.18 2.90 10.14
CA VAL A 218 -9.88 2.36 8.96
C VAL A 218 -10.31 0.90 9.14
N PRO A 219 -9.44 -0.05 9.50
CA PRO A 219 -9.86 -1.43 9.74
C PRO A 219 -10.85 -1.57 10.91
N MET A 220 -10.67 -0.80 11.98
CA MET A 220 -11.56 -0.86 13.15
C MET A 220 -12.98 -0.40 12.80
N LEU A 221 -13.12 0.65 12.01
CA LEU A 221 -14.42 1.13 11.50
C LEU A 221 -15.04 0.16 10.49
N ALA A 222 -14.24 -0.43 9.62
CA ALA A 222 -14.69 -1.45 8.67
C ALA A 222 -15.24 -2.71 9.38
N ASP A 223 -14.75 -2.99 10.59
CA ASP A 223 -15.20 -4.08 11.47
C ASP A 223 -16.47 -3.74 12.27
N GLY A 224 -17.06 -2.56 12.03
CA GLY A 224 -18.28 -2.10 12.71
C GLY A 224 -18.03 -1.37 14.02
N GLY A 225 -16.79 -1.01 14.34
CA GLY A 225 -16.47 -0.18 15.50
C GLY A 225 -17.16 1.19 15.41
N SER A 226 -17.71 1.68 16.52
CA SER A 226 -18.26 3.03 16.55
C SER A 226 -17.14 4.08 16.50
N VAL A 227 -17.38 5.22 15.86
CA VAL A 227 -16.41 6.32 15.78
C VAL A 227 -15.92 6.74 17.16
N THR A 228 -16.81 6.81 18.14
CA THR A 228 -16.47 7.16 19.53
C THR A 228 -15.55 6.13 20.20
N ALA A 229 -15.85 4.84 20.03
CA ALA A 229 -15.00 3.78 20.59
C ALA A 229 -13.61 3.79 19.98
N VAL A 230 -13.52 3.88 18.66
CA VAL A 230 -12.26 3.95 17.91
C VAL A 230 -11.45 5.20 18.29
N ALA A 231 -12.08 6.37 18.42
CA ALA A 231 -11.41 7.59 18.85
C ALA A 231 -10.86 7.47 20.29
N ASN A 232 -11.61 6.85 21.21
CA ASN A 232 -11.15 6.64 22.58
C ASN A 232 -9.95 5.67 22.66
N GLU A 233 -9.91 4.66 21.82
CA GLU A 233 -8.83 3.66 21.77
C GLU A 233 -7.56 4.24 21.15
N LEU A 234 -7.70 5.01 20.09
CA LEU A 234 -6.56 5.57 19.35
C LEU A 234 -6.08 6.93 19.90
N GLY A 235 -6.90 7.67 20.62
CA GLY A 235 -6.57 8.94 21.28
C GLY A 235 -6.80 10.18 20.44
#